data_613b0ba5ea7493f44543bc15913439ee
#
_entry.id   613b0ba5ea7493f44543bc15913439ee
#
_cell.length_a   1.000
_cell.length_b   1.000
_cell.length_c   1.000
_cell.angle_alpha   90.00
_cell.angle_beta   90.00
_cell.angle_gamma   90.00
#
_symmetry.space_group_name_H-M   'P 1'
#
loop_
_entity.id
_entity.type
_entity.pdbx_description
1 polymer ?
#
loop_
_entity_poly.entity_id
_entity_poly.type
_entity_poly.pdbx_seq_one_letter_code
_entity_poly.pdbx_strand_id
1 'polypeptide(L)'
;MKKALVFLADGCEMCEALCVVDVLRRAGIKVVTAGVTGERVVSSHNVEIKADVLLSEVKEDDWDLVFCPGGMPGATNLASSSLVNSLILSAYNKGRVVSAICASPAVVFGPLGIIKS
;
A
#
# COMPACT_ATOMS: atom_id res chain seq x y z
N MET A 1 -6.98 17.71 -7.24
CA MET A 1 -7.32 16.30 -7.43
C MET A 1 -6.74 15.48 -6.28
N LYS A 2 -7.53 14.65 -5.65
CA LYS A 2 -7.07 13.78 -4.59
C LYS A 2 -6.19 12.66 -5.16
N LYS A 3 -5.15 12.29 -4.41
CA LYS A 3 -4.19 11.26 -4.82
C LYS A 3 -4.09 10.17 -3.77
N ALA A 4 -4.12 8.92 -4.23
CA ALA A 4 -3.99 7.75 -3.37
C ALA A 4 -2.82 6.88 -3.83
N LEU A 5 -2.08 6.35 -2.88
CA LEU A 5 -0.96 5.45 -3.11
C LEU A 5 -1.32 4.07 -2.55
N VAL A 6 -1.28 3.06 -3.40
CA VAL A 6 -1.55 1.67 -3.02
C VAL A 6 -0.26 0.86 -3.16
N PHE A 7 0.19 0.26 -2.06
CA PHE A 7 1.39 -0.56 -2.06
C PHE A 7 1.08 -1.97 -2.53
N LEU A 8 1.88 -2.49 -3.46
CA LEU A 8 1.78 -3.87 -3.94
C LEU A 8 3.10 -4.59 -3.66
N ALA A 9 3.01 -5.76 -3.04
CA ALA A 9 4.18 -6.59 -2.76
C ALA A 9 3.86 -8.04 -3.04
N ASP A 10 4.88 -8.86 -3.30
CA ASP A 10 4.69 -10.29 -3.48
C ASP A 10 3.95 -10.89 -2.29
N GLY A 11 2.96 -11.72 -2.57
CA GLY A 11 2.12 -12.32 -1.56
C GLY A 11 0.93 -11.47 -1.13
N CYS A 12 0.68 -10.32 -1.77
CA CYS A 12 -0.48 -9.49 -1.43
C CYS A 12 -1.79 -10.18 -1.83
N GLU A 13 -2.86 -9.84 -1.12
CA GLU A 13 -4.20 -10.31 -1.49
C GLU A 13 -4.74 -9.41 -2.60
N MET A 14 -4.84 -9.96 -3.82
CA MET A 14 -5.23 -9.17 -4.99
C MET A 14 -6.64 -8.60 -4.91
N CYS A 15 -7.56 -9.32 -4.30
CA CYS A 15 -8.94 -8.85 -4.16
C CYS A 15 -8.98 -7.58 -3.30
N GLU A 16 -8.27 -7.58 -2.18
CA GLU A 16 -8.19 -6.42 -1.30
C GLU A 16 -7.51 -5.23 -1.97
N ALA A 17 -6.42 -5.50 -2.69
CA ALA A 17 -5.67 -4.44 -3.35
C ALA A 17 -6.45 -3.85 -4.54
N LEU A 18 -6.93 -4.69 -5.43
CA LEU A 18 -7.52 -4.23 -6.70
C LEU A 18 -8.92 -3.68 -6.54
N CYS A 19 -9.70 -4.17 -5.57
CA CYS A 19 -11.01 -3.59 -5.29
C CYS A 19 -10.90 -2.13 -4.87
N VAL A 20 -9.92 -1.81 -4.03
CA VAL A 20 -9.68 -0.43 -3.59
C VAL A 20 -9.26 0.43 -4.78
N VAL A 21 -8.34 -0.06 -5.60
CA VAL A 21 -7.89 0.65 -6.81
C VAL A 21 -9.07 0.95 -7.72
N ASP A 22 -9.88 -0.08 -7.99
CA ASP A 22 -11.04 0.06 -8.89
C ASP A 22 -12.04 1.09 -8.37
N VAL A 23 -12.44 0.95 -7.11
CA VAL A 23 -13.45 1.85 -6.52
C VAL A 23 -12.95 3.29 -6.47
N LEU A 24 -11.71 3.51 -6.06
CA LEU A 24 -11.15 4.86 -5.98
C LEU A 24 -11.02 5.51 -7.36
N ARG A 25 -10.61 4.75 -8.37
CA ARG A 25 -10.54 5.27 -9.74
C ARG A 25 -11.92 5.62 -10.30
N ARG A 26 -12.92 4.80 -10.00
CA ARG A 26 -14.31 5.09 -10.38
C ARG A 26 -14.82 6.38 -9.72
N ALA A 27 -14.32 6.69 -8.54
CA ALA A 27 -14.68 7.91 -7.81
C ALA A 27 -13.91 9.16 -8.30
N GLY A 28 -13.06 9.03 -9.30
CA GLY A 28 -12.30 10.16 -9.85
C GLY A 28 -11.02 10.47 -9.09
N ILE A 29 -10.58 9.59 -8.21
CA ILE A 29 -9.33 9.78 -7.45
C ILE A 29 -8.17 9.26 -8.30
N LYS A 30 -7.07 10.01 -8.31
CA LYS A 30 -5.85 9.55 -8.98
C LYS A 30 -5.18 8.50 -8.11
N VAL A 31 -5.19 7.25 -8.55
CA VAL A 31 -4.59 6.14 -7.82
C VAL A 31 -3.30 5.70 -8.51
N VAL A 32 -2.23 5.61 -7.74
CA VAL A 32 -0.94 5.07 -8.19
C VAL A 32 -0.66 3.81 -7.40
N THR A 33 -0.39 2.71 -8.10
CA THR A 33 0.06 1.48 -7.48
C THR A 33 1.59 1.43 -7.52
N ALA A 34 2.21 1.15 -6.38
CA ALA A 34 3.67 1.12 -6.24
C ALA A 34 4.14 -0.29 -5.93
N GLY A 35 5.01 -0.83 -6.77
CA GLY A 35 5.56 -2.16 -6.58
C GLY A 35 6.71 -2.14 -5.59
N VAL A 36 6.51 -2.78 -4.45
CA VAL A 36 7.48 -2.82 -3.34
C VAL A 36 8.57 -3.85 -3.61
N THR A 37 8.18 -5.02 -4.13
CA THR A 37 9.12 -6.12 -4.40
C THR A 37 9.58 -6.16 -5.86
N GLY A 38 9.05 -5.29 -6.71
CA GLY A 38 9.40 -5.18 -8.11
C GLY A 38 8.27 -4.52 -8.89
N GLU A 39 8.50 -4.27 -10.17
CA GLU A 39 7.48 -3.70 -11.06
C GLU A 39 6.31 -4.67 -11.22
N ARG A 40 6.60 -5.96 -11.30
CA ARG A 40 5.59 -7.01 -11.34
C ARG A 40 5.58 -7.74 -10.01
N VAL A 41 4.42 -7.80 -9.38
CA VAL A 41 4.25 -8.51 -8.12
C VAL A 41 3.37 -9.72 -8.34
N VAL A 42 3.60 -10.77 -7.56
CA VAL A 42 2.80 -12.00 -7.63
C VAL A 42 1.95 -12.08 -6.38
N SER A 43 0.63 -12.14 -6.56
CA SER A 43 -0.30 -12.19 -5.45
C SER A 43 -0.20 -13.51 -4.67
N SER A 44 -0.86 -13.56 -3.52
CA SER A 44 -0.91 -14.77 -2.69
C SER A 44 -1.50 -15.98 -3.42
N HIS A 45 -2.29 -15.76 -4.47
CA HIS A 45 -2.88 -16.82 -5.28
C HIS A 45 -2.30 -16.84 -6.70
N ASN A 46 -1.04 -16.43 -6.80
CA ASN A 46 -0.20 -16.64 -7.99
C ASN A 46 -0.66 -15.87 -9.24
N VAL A 47 -1.28 -14.71 -9.05
CA VAL A 47 -1.62 -13.82 -10.16
C VAL A 47 -0.57 -12.72 -10.24
N GLU A 48 -0.01 -12.53 -11.42
CA GLU A 48 0.96 -11.47 -11.66
C GLU A 48 0.25 -10.14 -11.90
N ILE A 49 0.67 -9.12 -11.18
CA ILE A 49 0.11 -7.77 -11.27
C ILE A 49 1.24 -6.80 -11.58
N LYS A 50 1.06 -5.99 -12.62
CA LYS A 50 2.02 -4.95 -12.94
C LYS A 50 1.64 -3.66 -12.19
N ALA A 51 2.54 -3.16 -11.36
CA ALA A 51 2.36 -1.89 -10.68
C ALA A 51 2.56 -0.73 -11.66
N ASP A 52 1.95 0.41 -11.37
CA ASP A 52 2.11 1.62 -12.19
C ASP A 52 3.55 2.11 -12.14
N VAL A 53 4.17 2.06 -10.96
CA VAL A 53 5.56 2.51 -10.74
C VAL A 53 6.25 1.57 -9.77
N LEU A 54 7.58 1.63 -9.76
CA LEU A 54 8.37 1.02 -8.68
C LEU A 54 8.28 1.90 -7.44
N LEU A 55 8.32 1.30 -6.27
CA LEU A 55 8.30 2.05 -5.02
C LEU A 55 9.43 3.08 -4.95
N SER A 56 10.62 2.71 -5.45
CA SER A 56 11.77 3.61 -5.48
C SER A 56 11.54 4.87 -6.32
N GLU A 57 10.56 4.86 -7.22
CA GLU A 57 10.21 6.00 -8.05
C GLU A 57 9.17 6.92 -7.40
N VAL A 58 8.57 6.47 -6.29
CA VAL A 58 7.55 7.25 -5.59
C VAL A 58 8.25 8.35 -4.78
N LYS A 59 7.84 9.58 -5.03
CA LYS A 59 8.33 10.71 -4.26
C LYS A 59 7.49 10.88 -3.01
N GLU A 60 8.10 11.42 -1.96
CA GLU A 60 7.39 11.84 -0.77
C GLU A 60 6.54 13.04 -1.13
N ASP A 61 5.44 12.77 -1.78
CA ASP A 61 4.51 13.76 -2.29
C ASP A 61 3.33 13.87 -1.32
N ASP A 62 2.42 14.75 -1.64
CA ASP A 62 1.24 15.03 -0.82
C ASP A 62 0.15 14.00 -1.13
N TRP A 63 0.37 12.77 -0.67
CA TRP A 63 -0.63 11.71 -0.82
C TRP A 63 -1.76 11.95 0.15
N ASP A 64 -2.99 11.97 -0.36
CA ASP A 64 -4.19 12.14 0.48
C ASP A 64 -4.55 10.85 1.20
N LEU A 65 -4.17 9.71 0.62
CA LEU A 65 -4.43 8.39 1.19
C LEU A 65 -3.29 7.45 0.83
N VAL A 66 -2.86 6.62 1.78
CA VAL A 66 -2.00 5.47 1.52
C VAL A 66 -2.72 4.21 1.99
N PHE A 67 -2.61 3.13 1.23
CA PHE A 67 -3.34 1.90 1.51
C PHE A 67 -2.43 0.67 1.46
N CYS A 68 -2.52 -0.14 2.49
CA CYS A 68 -1.79 -1.41 2.61
C CYS A 68 -2.77 -2.58 2.50
N PRO A 69 -2.78 -3.32 1.38
CA PRO A 69 -3.56 -4.56 1.29
C PRO A 69 -2.99 -5.62 2.22
N GLY A 70 -3.78 -6.62 2.50
CA GLY A 70 -3.35 -7.76 3.31
C GLY A 70 -2.72 -8.86 2.48
N GLY A 71 -2.86 -10.08 2.97
CA GLY A 71 -2.21 -11.26 2.41
C GLY A 71 -0.84 -11.49 3.02
N MET A 72 -0.42 -12.73 3.04
CA MET A 72 0.90 -13.12 3.54
C MET A 72 1.63 -13.88 2.44
N PRO A 73 2.91 -13.64 2.23
CA PRO A 73 3.81 -12.73 2.95
C PRO A 73 3.74 -11.26 2.52
N GLY A 74 2.70 -10.84 1.79
CA GLY A 74 2.56 -9.46 1.31
C GLY A 74 2.71 -8.43 2.42
N ALA A 75 1.96 -8.59 3.51
CA ALA A 75 2.03 -7.67 4.66
C ALA A 75 3.41 -7.64 5.28
N THR A 76 4.06 -8.80 5.41
CA THR A 76 5.44 -8.88 5.92
C THR A 76 6.41 -8.14 4.99
N ASN A 77 6.24 -8.30 3.67
CA ASN A 77 7.07 -7.60 2.69
C ASN A 77 6.89 -6.09 2.77
N LEU A 78 5.67 -5.61 3.03
CA LEU A 78 5.45 -4.19 3.25
C LEU A 78 6.15 -3.71 4.52
N ALA A 79 5.98 -4.44 5.61
CA ALA A 79 6.58 -4.08 6.90
C ALA A 79 8.11 -4.06 6.85
N SER A 80 8.71 -4.87 5.98
CA SER A 80 10.17 -4.95 5.83
C SER A 80 10.75 -3.81 5.00
N SER A 81 9.92 -3.02 4.34
CA SER A 81 10.39 -1.93 3.49
C SER A 81 10.47 -0.63 4.29
N SER A 82 11.68 -0.09 4.44
CA SER A 82 11.86 1.18 5.13
C SER A 82 11.19 2.33 4.39
N LEU A 83 11.12 2.27 3.06
CA LEU A 83 10.48 3.31 2.27
C LEU A 83 8.95 3.28 2.42
N VAL A 84 8.34 2.09 2.47
CA VAL A 84 6.92 1.95 2.78
C VAL A 84 6.62 2.59 4.15
N ASN A 85 7.40 2.23 5.16
CA ASN A 85 7.22 2.73 6.51
C ASN A 85 7.37 4.27 6.55
N SER A 86 8.34 4.81 5.84
CA SER A 86 8.57 6.25 5.75
C SER A 86 7.38 6.97 5.13
N LEU A 87 6.83 6.43 4.03
CA LEU A 87 5.69 7.03 3.35
C LEU A 87 4.42 6.98 4.22
N ILE A 88 4.20 5.88 4.93
CA ILE A 88 3.06 5.74 5.84
C ILE A 88 3.17 6.77 6.97
N LEU A 89 4.33 6.87 7.61
CA LEU A 89 4.54 7.80 8.72
C LEU A 89 4.42 9.24 8.26
N SER A 90 4.93 9.56 7.08
CA SER A 90 4.79 10.90 6.51
C SER A 90 3.32 11.29 6.33
N ALA A 91 2.53 10.39 5.74
CA ALA A 91 1.10 10.63 5.56
C ALA A 91 0.37 10.75 6.91
N TYR A 92 0.69 9.87 7.84
CA TYR A 92 0.09 9.89 9.18
C TYR A 92 0.38 11.21 9.89
N ASN A 93 1.64 11.65 9.86
CA ASN A 93 2.06 12.88 10.55
C ASN A 93 1.46 14.15 9.92
N LYS A 94 1.13 14.09 8.65
CA LYS A 94 0.46 15.21 7.94
C LYS A 94 -1.06 15.19 8.12
N GLY A 95 -1.60 14.25 8.88
CA GLY A 95 -3.04 14.12 9.08
C GLY A 95 -3.78 13.55 7.87
N ARG A 96 -3.08 12.87 6.98
CA ARG A 96 -3.67 12.22 5.81
C ARG A 96 -4.26 10.86 6.19
N VAL A 97 -5.03 10.27 5.28
CA VAL A 97 -5.65 8.97 5.54
C VAL A 97 -4.61 7.87 5.36
N VAL A 98 -4.41 7.08 6.41
CA VAL A 98 -3.61 5.86 6.34
C VAL A 98 -4.56 4.69 6.58
N SER A 99 -4.54 3.70 5.70
CA SER A 99 -5.48 2.60 5.78
C SER A 99 -4.81 1.27 5.49
N ALA A 100 -5.33 0.23 6.11
CA ALA A 100 -4.82 -1.11 5.97
C ALA A 100 -5.93 -2.10 6.26
N ILE A 101 -5.84 -3.29 5.66
CA ILE A 101 -6.87 -4.29 5.82
C ILE A 101 -6.23 -5.65 6.11
N CYS A 102 -7.02 -6.52 6.75
CA CYS A 102 -6.69 -7.92 7.03
C CYS A 102 -5.45 -8.05 7.92
N ALA A 103 -4.34 -8.55 7.41
CA ALA A 103 -3.12 -8.73 8.20
C ALA A 103 -2.33 -7.43 8.39
N SER A 104 -2.48 -6.46 7.51
CA SER A 104 -1.64 -5.26 7.49
C SER A 104 -1.79 -4.34 8.70
N PRO A 105 -2.97 -4.14 9.30
CA PRO A 105 -3.04 -3.34 10.53
C PRO A 105 -2.09 -3.85 11.62
N ALA A 106 -2.07 -5.15 11.86
CA ALA A 106 -1.21 -5.74 12.87
C ALA A 106 0.26 -5.79 12.43
N VAL A 107 0.51 -6.23 11.21
CA VAL A 107 1.87 -6.51 10.72
C VAL A 107 2.61 -5.23 10.33
N VAL A 108 1.93 -4.27 9.72
CA VAL A 108 2.53 -3.03 9.22
C VAL A 108 2.35 -1.88 10.19
N PHE A 109 1.11 -1.58 10.57
CA PHE A 109 0.82 -0.42 11.43
C PHE A 109 1.19 -0.65 12.88
N GLY A 110 1.08 -1.88 13.38
CA GLY A 110 1.45 -2.20 14.75
C GLY A 110 2.87 -1.80 15.10
N PRO A 111 3.88 -2.30 14.34
CA PRO A 111 5.28 -1.93 14.62
C PRO A 111 5.57 -0.43 14.44
N LEU A 112 4.80 0.28 13.64
CA LEU A 112 4.97 1.74 13.45
C LEU A 112 4.38 2.55 14.61
N GLY A 113 3.59 1.92 15.48
CA GLY A 113 3.01 2.59 16.64
C GLY A 113 1.83 3.50 16.31
N ILE A 114 1.23 3.36 15.15
CA ILE A 114 0.11 4.22 14.74
C ILE A 114 -1.25 3.62 15.07
N ILE A 115 -1.29 2.38 15.53
CA ILE A 115 -2.49 1.81 16.13
C ILE A 115 -2.15 1.34 17.53
N LYS A 116 -3.11 1.53 18.44
CA LYS A 116 -2.99 1.06 19.82
C LYS A 116 -3.76 -0.23 20.00
N SER A 117 -3.15 -1.17 20.69
CA SER A 117 -3.81 -2.43 21.05
C SER A 117 -4.86 -2.20 22.13
#